data_1bbcbd1d7e05e07ba43f09d7e073f43b
#
_entry.id   1bbcbd1d7e05e07ba43f09d7e073f43b
#
_cell.length_a   1.000
_cell.length_b   1.000
_cell.length_c   1.000
_cell.angle_alpha   90.00
_cell.angle_beta   90.00
_cell.angle_gamma   90.00
#
_symmetry.space_group_name_H-M   'P 1'
#
loop_
_entity.id
_entity.type
_entity.pdbx_description
1 polymer ?
#
loop_
_entity_poly.entity_id
_entity_poly.type
_entity_poly.pdbx_seq_one_letter_code
_entity_poly.pdbx_strand_id
1 'polypeptide(L)'
;ARPQMMRLLEMVSTGAYAGVVCMDIERLSRGSSMESGYIMQILQVNGCKIVTPGKIYDLQNESDEQFTDMKFMFSRYELKTITKRLVRGRNQSASEGKFMGSMAPYGYRAYKRPGEKGNSLMVIQEEASVVRMIFGMYGLQGMGYNAIAYRLNDMHIPARKGQWSQTSVANILTNEVYLGKIRWRREPVKRVVKEGMLSKKRILNDDYELYEGRHEAIITEEQWDQVQEILNRHKHTSNHTERQLKNPFAGVLYCEKC
;
A
#
# COMPACT_ATOMS: atom_id res chain seq x y z
N ALA A 1 8.44 9.54 16.07
CA ALA A 1 8.32 9.98 17.46
C ALA A 1 6.86 10.27 17.80
N ARG A 2 6.43 9.93 19.01
CA ARG A 2 5.09 10.22 19.54
C ARG A 2 5.19 11.53 20.34
N PRO A 3 4.59 12.65 19.86
CA PRO A 3 4.77 13.96 20.50
C PRO A 3 4.41 13.96 22.01
N GLN A 4 3.33 13.28 22.37
CA GLN A 4 2.89 13.19 23.76
C GLN A 4 3.87 12.38 24.64
N MET A 5 4.50 11.34 24.10
CA MET A 5 5.53 10.58 24.83
C MET A 5 6.78 11.42 25.03
N MET A 6 7.21 12.19 24.02
CA MET A 6 8.35 13.10 24.17
C MET A 6 8.09 14.13 25.27
N ARG A 7 6.90 14.73 25.26
CA ARG A 7 6.50 15.67 26.32
C ARG A 7 6.48 15.03 27.71
N LEU A 8 6.00 13.78 27.82
CA LEU A 8 6.03 13.03 29.10
C LEU A 8 7.47 12.83 29.57
N LEU A 9 8.38 12.43 28.68
CA LEU A 9 9.79 12.21 29.01
C LEU A 9 10.49 13.54 29.41
N GLU A 10 10.18 14.65 28.74
CA GLU A 10 10.64 15.98 29.12
C GLU A 10 10.17 16.33 30.55
N MET A 11 8.89 16.09 30.87
CA MET A 11 8.36 16.34 32.22
C MET A 11 9.03 15.46 33.27
N VAL A 12 9.25 14.17 32.98
CA VAL A 12 9.99 13.26 33.88
C VAL A 12 11.42 13.74 34.12
N SER A 13 12.09 14.23 33.07
CA SER A 13 13.46 14.74 33.15
C SER A 13 13.61 15.98 34.05
N THR A 14 12.52 16.66 34.41
CA THR A 14 12.57 17.78 35.40
C THR A 14 12.79 17.28 36.83
N GLY A 15 12.66 15.96 37.08
CA GLY A 15 12.76 15.38 38.43
C GLY A 15 11.56 15.68 39.35
N ALA A 16 10.55 16.35 38.86
CA ALA A 16 9.38 16.77 39.66
C ALA A 16 8.33 15.64 39.89
N TYR A 17 8.48 14.52 39.18
CA TYR A 17 7.50 13.44 39.19
C TYR A 17 8.04 12.15 39.77
N ALA A 18 7.38 11.62 40.80
CA ALA A 18 7.77 10.38 41.47
C ALA A 18 7.41 9.11 40.70
N GLY A 19 6.46 9.22 39.73
CA GLY A 19 6.04 8.05 38.95
C GLY A 19 5.16 8.39 37.76
N VAL A 20 5.11 7.46 36.81
CA VAL A 20 4.23 7.47 35.64
C VAL A 20 3.16 6.40 35.82
N VAL A 21 1.87 6.79 35.77
CA VAL A 21 0.74 5.88 35.87
C VAL A 21 0.36 5.38 34.48
N CYS A 22 0.27 4.08 34.31
CA CYS A 22 -0.19 3.45 33.08
C CYS A 22 -0.99 2.17 33.37
N MET A 23 -1.85 1.75 32.44
CA MET A 23 -2.61 0.50 32.59
C MET A 23 -1.74 -0.74 32.49
N ASP A 24 -0.66 -0.67 31.67
CA ASP A 24 0.32 -1.74 31.53
C ASP A 24 1.64 -1.12 31.04
N ILE A 25 2.77 -1.72 31.40
CA ILE A 25 4.12 -1.32 30.97
C ILE A 25 4.22 -1.25 29.45
N GLU A 26 3.58 -2.18 28.76
CA GLU A 26 3.59 -2.25 27.28
C GLU A 26 2.98 -1.01 26.59
N ARG A 27 2.18 -0.21 27.32
CA ARG A 27 1.61 1.04 26.80
C ARG A 27 2.63 2.16 26.68
N LEU A 28 3.72 2.10 27.43
CA LEU A 28 4.79 3.08 27.40
C LEU A 28 5.56 3.01 26.08
N SER A 29 5.86 1.81 25.56
CA SER A 29 6.50 1.67 24.25
C SER A 29 5.82 0.64 23.37
N ARG A 30 5.55 1.03 22.11
CA ARG A 30 5.13 0.14 21.01
C ARG A 30 6.18 0.07 19.90
N GLY A 31 7.33 0.66 20.12
CA GLY A 31 8.36 0.92 19.13
C GLY A 31 9.46 -0.15 19.08
N SER A 32 10.64 0.32 18.73
CA SER A 32 11.85 -0.49 18.68
C SER A 32 12.46 -0.71 20.07
N SER A 33 13.45 -1.60 20.15
CA SER A 33 14.25 -1.79 21.37
C SER A 33 14.92 -0.49 21.82
N MET A 34 15.35 0.35 20.87
CA MET A 34 15.93 1.66 21.19
C MET A 34 14.92 2.59 21.88
N GLU A 35 13.67 2.60 21.41
CA GLU A 35 12.63 3.46 22.02
C GLU A 35 12.31 2.98 23.45
N SER A 36 12.13 1.67 23.66
CA SER A 36 11.89 1.15 25.01
C SER A 36 13.08 1.36 25.93
N GLY A 37 14.31 1.10 25.48
CA GLY A 37 15.52 1.35 26.25
C GLY A 37 15.69 2.82 26.63
N TYR A 38 15.43 3.74 25.70
CA TYR A 38 15.49 5.18 25.97
C TYR A 38 14.47 5.62 27.02
N ILE A 39 13.22 5.12 26.94
CA ILE A 39 12.19 5.41 27.94
C ILE A 39 12.59 4.88 29.31
N MET A 40 13.07 3.62 29.38
CA MET A 40 13.52 3.00 30.62
C MET A 40 14.66 3.78 31.25
N GLN A 41 15.66 4.17 30.47
CA GLN A 41 16.80 4.92 30.94
C GLN A 41 16.40 6.27 31.55
N ILE A 42 15.51 7.01 30.91
CA ILE A 42 15.03 8.31 31.45
C ILE A 42 14.27 8.10 32.76
N LEU A 43 13.39 7.10 32.84
CA LEU A 43 12.65 6.81 34.07
C LEU A 43 13.61 6.38 35.20
N GLN A 44 14.57 5.51 34.90
CA GLN A 44 15.55 4.98 35.87
C GLN A 44 16.45 6.09 36.42
N VAL A 45 17.05 6.92 35.55
CA VAL A 45 17.96 8.01 35.96
C VAL A 45 17.25 9.04 36.81
N ASN A 46 15.98 9.32 36.56
CA ASN A 46 15.19 10.28 37.35
C ASN A 46 14.48 9.65 38.56
N GLY A 47 14.71 8.36 38.86
CA GLY A 47 14.05 7.66 39.98
C GLY A 47 12.53 7.58 39.85
N CYS A 48 11.99 7.73 38.60
CA CYS A 48 10.58 7.78 38.32
C CYS A 48 10.00 6.39 38.19
N LYS A 49 9.11 6.00 39.08
CA LYS A 49 8.51 4.64 39.13
C LYS A 49 7.40 4.47 38.07
N ILE A 50 7.22 3.21 37.64
CA ILE A 50 6.07 2.86 36.78
C ILE A 50 4.98 2.31 37.65
N VAL A 51 3.83 2.97 37.67
CA VAL A 51 2.67 2.60 38.48
C VAL A 51 1.62 1.97 37.57
N THR A 52 1.30 0.70 37.83
CA THR A 52 0.19 -0.01 37.17
C THR A 52 -0.86 -0.41 38.21
N PRO A 53 -2.09 -0.78 37.80
CA PRO A 53 -3.12 -1.22 38.76
C PRO A 53 -2.70 -2.42 39.61
N GLY A 54 -1.81 -3.26 39.12
CA GLY A 54 -1.39 -4.49 39.84
C GLY A 54 -0.10 -4.36 40.63
N LYS A 55 0.78 -3.45 40.24
CA LYS A 55 2.13 -3.33 40.87
C LYS A 55 2.80 -1.99 40.55
N ILE A 56 3.61 -1.51 41.47
CA ILE A 56 4.53 -0.41 41.26
C ILE A 56 5.91 -1.01 40.94
N TYR A 57 6.54 -0.57 39.87
CA TYR A 57 7.86 -1.02 39.42
C TYR A 57 8.89 0.09 39.70
N ASP A 58 9.92 -0.26 40.42
CA ASP A 58 11.04 0.62 40.69
C ASP A 58 12.24 0.18 39.85
N LEU A 59 12.56 0.97 38.82
CA LEU A 59 13.63 0.63 37.87
C LEU A 59 15.05 0.73 38.46
N GLN A 60 15.20 1.21 39.69
CA GLN A 60 16.45 1.13 40.44
C GLN A 60 16.63 -0.25 41.12
N ASN A 61 15.55 -1.04 41.22
CA ASN A 61 15.57 -2.42 41.65
C ASN A 61 15.83 -3.34 40.46
N GLU A 62 16.91 -4.11 40.50
CA GLU A 62 17.32 -5.01 39.42
C GLU A 62 16.23 -5.99 38.98
N SER A 63 15.46 -6.54 39.92
CA SER A 63 14.37 -7.48 39.61
C SER A 63 13.22 -6.81 38.83
N ASP A 64 12.89 -5.56 39.18
CA ASP A 64 11.83 -4.81 38.50
C ASP A 64 12.30 -4.31 37.12
N GLU A 65 13.56 -3.91 37.01
CA GLU A 65 14.19 -3.55 35.72
C GLU A 65 14.16 -4.74 34.76
N GLN A 66 14.70 -5.90 35.18
CA GLN A 66 14.72 -7.13 34.38
C GLN A 66 13.29 -7.57 33.97
N PHE A 67 12.35 -7.51 34.91
CA PHE A 67 10.96 -7.85 34.62
C PHE A 67 10.33 -6.92 33.57
N THR A 68 10.60 -5.63 33.65
CA THR A 68 10.10 -4.62 32.72
C THR A 68 10.70 -4.81 31.33
N ASP A 69 11.98 -5.09 31.22
CA ASP A 69 12.65 -5.41 29.97
C ASP A 69 12.08 -6.67 29.32
N MET A 70 11.86 -7.70 30.13
CA MET A 70 11.26 -8.93 29.65
C MET A 70 9.82 -8.70 29.14
N LYS A 71 9.03 -7.88 29.81
CA LYS A 71 7.67 -7.47 29.35
C LYS A 71 7.73 -6.78 27.99
N PHE A 72 8.64 -5.83 27.77
CA PHE A 72 8.82 -5.20 26.46
C PHE A 72 9.27 -6.18 25.38
N MET A 73 10.13 -7.13 25.73
CA MET A 73 10.56 -8.16 24.78
C MET A 73 9.41 -9.07 24.38
N PHE A 74 8.58 -9.53 25.31
CA PHE A 74 7.40 -10.36 25.03
C PHE A 74 6.37 -9.62 24.19
N SER A 75 6.06 -8.37 24.50
CA SER A 75 5.14 -7.56 23.71
C SER A 75 5.59 -7.41 22.25
N ARG A 76 6.88 -7.21 22.03
CA ARG A 76 7.44 -7.16 20.66
C ARG A 76 7.38 -8.51 19.95
N TYR A 77 7.62 -9.60 20.66
CA TYR A 77 7.51 -10.94 20.10
C TYR A 77 6.06 -11.24 19.70
N GLU A 78 5.12 -10.89 20.57
CA GLU A 78 3.69 -11.03 20.29
C GLU A 78 3.27 -10.23 19.05
N LEU A 79 3.65 -8.96 18.95
CA LEU A 79 3.38 -8.12 17.79
C LEU A 79 3.95 -8.73 16.49
N LYS A 80 5.18 -9.26 16.54
CA LYS A 80 5.79 -9.95 15.40
C LYS A 80 5.00 -11.21 15.02
N THR A 81 4.54 -11.97 15.99
CA THR A 81 3.78 -13.21 15.78
C THR A 81 2.41 -12.90 15.16
N ILE A 82 1.69 -11.91 15.71
CA ILE A 82 0.42 -11.44 15.16
C ILE A 82 0.63 -10.95 13.71
N THR A 83 1.65 -10.14 13.48
CA THR A 83 1.96 -9.64 12.12
C THR A 83 2.26 -10.78 11.15
N LYS A 84 3.06 -11.77 11.56
CA LYS A 84 3.33 -12.96 10.72
C LYS A 84 2.05 -13.74 10.38
N ARG A 85 1.16 -13.93 11.36
CA ARG A 85 -0.13 -14.61 11.15
C ARG A 85 -1.02 -13.84 10.17
N LEU A 86 -1.11 -12.51 10.33
CA LEU A 86 -1.87 -11.65 9.42
C LEU A 86 -1.32 -11.68 8.00
N VAL A 87 0.01 -11.60 7.82
CA VAL A 87 0.64 -11.70 6.50
C VAL A 87 0.39 -13.06 5.87
N ARG A 88 0.54 -14.16 6.65
CA ARG A 88 0.25 -15.51 6.17
C ARG A 88 -1.21 -15.64 5.73
N GLY A 89 -2.16 -15.15 6.54
CA GLY A 89 -3.59 -15.19 6.20
C GLY A 89 -3.92 -14.38 4.94
N ARG A 90 -3.24 -13.24 4.73
CA ARG A 90 -3.39 -12.46 3.50
C ARG A 90 -2.81 -13.18 2.28
N ASN A 91 -1.62 -13.78 2.40
CA ASN A 91 -1.03 -14.57 1.33
C ASN A 91 -1.96 -15.73 0.93
N GLN A 92 -2.46 -16.46 1.93
CA GLN A 92 -3.42 -17.56 1.72
C GLN A 92 -4.70 -17.05 1.01
N SER A 93 -5.25 -15.91 1.44
CA SER A 93 -6.42 -15.34 0.80
C SER A 93 -6.16 -14.93 -0.66
N ALA A 94 -4.97 -14.41 -0.96
CA ALA A 94 -4.59 -14.07 -2.33
C ALA A 94 -4.42 -15.32 -3.20
N SER A 95 -3.74 -16.37 -2.70
CA SER A 95 -3.57 -17.64 -3.43
C SER A 95 -4.89 -18.38 -3.65
N GLU A 96 -5.89 -18.15 -2.80
CA GLU A 96 -7.26 -18.63 -3.00
C GLU A 96 -8.09 -17.78 -3.98
N GLY A 97 -7.49 -16.80 -4.65
CA GLY A 97 -8.14 -15.93 -5.62
C GLY A 97 -9.12 -14.91 -5.03
N LYS A 98 -9.01 -14.61 -3.73
CA LYS A 98 -9.85 -13.61 -3.06
C LYS A 98 -9.36 -12.20 -3.32
N PHE A 99 -10.27 -11.27 -3.49
CA PHE A 99 -9.94 -9.85 -3.66
C PHE A 99 -9.48 -9.22 -2.34
N MET A 100 -8.24 -8.70 -2.31
CA MET A 100 -7.59 -8.15 -1.12
C MET A 100 -7.51 -6.62 -1.10
N GLY A 101 -8.02 -5.96 -2.14
CA GLY A 101 -8.01 -4.50 -2.23
C GLY A 101 -9.09 -3.84 -1.37
N SER A 102 -8.88 -2.57 -1.01
CA SER A 102 -9.87 -1.75 -0.31
C SER A 102 -10.94 -1.19 -1.25
N MET A 103 -10.59 -0.96 -2.50
CA MET A 103 -11.48 -0.44 -3.54
C MET A 103 -11.47 -1.37 -4.75
N ALA A 104 -12.65 -1.77 -5.20
CA ALA A 104 -12.78 -2.60 -6.39
C ALA A 104 -12.33 -1.81 -7.65
N PRO A 105 -11.66 -2.46 -8.61
CA PRO A 105 -11.36 -1.86 -9.91
C PRO A 105 -12.62 -1.44 -10.67
N TYR A 106 -12.51 -0.48 -11.58
CA TYR A 106 -13.59 -0.07 -12.48
C TYR A 106 -14.09 -1.29 -13.29
N GLY A 107 -15.36 -1.46 -13.49
CA GLY A 107 -15.96 -2.67 -14.08
C GLY A 107 -16.37 -3.72 -13.05
N TYR A 108 -15.95 -3.56 -11.79
CA TYR A 108 -16.27 -4.51 -10.72
C TYR A 108 -16.76 -3.82 -9.47
N ARG A 109 -17.52 -4.56 -8.65
CA ARG A 109 -17.81 -4.23 -7.25
C ARG A 109 -17.31 -5.33 -6.33
N ALA A 110 -16.88 -4.95 -5.13
CA ALA A 110 -16.54 -5.92 -4.10
C ALA A 110 -17.81 -6.63 -3.62
N TYR A 111 -17.74 -7.94 -3.54
CA TYR A 111 -18.84 -8.80 -3.17
C TYR A 111 -18.37 -9.86 -2.17
N LYS A 112 -19.15 -10.06 -1.12
CA LYS A 112 -18.91 -11.10 -0.13
C LYS A 112 -19.81 -12.30 -0.43
N ARG A 113 -19.22 -13.43 -0.77
CA ARG A 113 -19.98 -14.67 -1.01
C ARG A 113 -20.59 -15.16 0.31
N PRO A 114 -21.87 -15.57 0.30
CA PRO A 114 -22.48 -16.17 1.48
C PRO A 114 -21.71 -17.41 1.96
N GLY A 115 -21.45 -17.50 3.27
CA GLY A 115 -20.71 -18.63 3.87
C GLY A 115 -19.19 -18.61 3.68
N GLU A 116 -18.62 -17.69 2.89
CA GLU A 116 -17.18 -17.60 2.67
C GLU A 116 -16.54 -16.42 3.43
N LYS A 117 -15.29 -16.63 3.88
CA LYS A 117 -14.45 -15.54 4.43
C LYS A 117 -13.70 -14.84 3.29
N GLY A 118 -13.71 -13.52 3.28
CA GLY A 118 -13.04 -12.66 2.30
C GLY A 118 -13.99 -12.13 1.23
N ASN A 119 -13.46 -11.27 0.36
CA ASN A 119 -14.22 -10.65 -0.71
C ASN A 119 -13.86 -11.26 -2.06
N SER A 120 -14.83 -11.26 -2.98
CA SER A 120 -14.64 -11.50 -4.40
C SER A 120 -15.03 -10.24 -5.18
N LEU A 121 -14.93 -10.28 -6.49
CA LEU A 121 -15.37 -9.22 -7.37
C LEU A 121 -16.57 -9.71 -8.19
N MET A 122 -17.55 -8.84 -8.41
CA MET A 122 -18.70 -9.06 -9.27
C MET A 122 -18.70 -8.01 -10.37
N VAL A 123 -18.94 -8.42 -11.59
CA VAL A 123 -18.98 -7.55 -12.77
C VAL A 123 -20.17 -6.58 -12.67
N ILE A 124 -19.92 -5.31 -13.01
CA ILE A 124 -20.93 -4.28 -13.26
C ILE A 124 -20.99 -4.10 -14.76
N GLN A 125 -22.07 -4.53 -15.42
CA GLN A 125 -22.15 -4.63 -16.87
C GLN A 125 -21.95 -3.28 -17.58
N GLU A 126 -22.49 -2.18 -17.02
CA GLU A 126 -22.32 -0.84 -17.57
C GLU A 126 -20.85 -0.44 -17.58
N GLU A 127 -20.15 -0.61 -16.46
CA GLU A 127 -18.72 -0.29 -16.35
C GLU A 127 -17.86 -1.28 -17.16
N ALA A 128 -18.23 -2.55 -17.23
CA ALA A 128 -17.53 -3.57 -18.00
C ALA A 128 -17.57 -3.28 -19.51
N SER A 129 -18.69 -2.76 -20.02
CA SER A 129 -18.79 -2.33 -21.43
C SER A 129 -17.77 -1.21 -21.73
N VAL A 130 -17.58 -0.28 -20.80
CA VAL A 130 -16.58 0.80 -20.93
C VAL A 130 -15.16 0.24 -20.89
N VAL A 131 -14.87 -0.75 -20.02
CA VAL A 131 -13.57 -1.43 -20.01
C VAL A 131 -13.27 -2.07 -21.36
N ARG A 132 -14.21 -2.82 -21.93
CA ARG A 132 -14.06 -3.41 -23.28
C ARG A 132 -13.86 -2.35 -24.36
N MET A 133 -14.57 -1.23 -24.27
CA MET A 133 -14.41 -0.08 -25.17
C MET A 133 -12.99 0.51 -25.07
N ILE A 134 -12.44 0.70 -23.87
CA ILE A 134 -11.07 1.19 -23.67
C ILE A 134 -10.04 0.24 -24.31
N PHE A 135 -10.18 -1.08 -24.12
CA PHE A 135 -9.32 -2.06 -24.76
C PHE A 135 -9.43 -2.05 -26.28
N GLY A 136 -10.64 -1.89 -26.81
CA GLY A 136 -10.87 -1.76 -28.25
C GLY A 136 -10.27 -0.48 -28.84
N MET A 137 -10.44 0.67 -28.19
CA MET A 137 -9.84 1.95 -28.63
C MET A 137 -8.31 1.88 -28.65
N TYR A 138 -7.71 1.25 -27.65
CA TYR A 138 -6.25 1.13 -27.57
C TYR A 138 -5.71 0.06 -28.54
N GLY A 139 -6.27 -1.16 -28.50
CA GLY A 139 -5.76 -2.32 -29.23
C GLY A 139 -6.09 -2.29 -30.73
N LEU A 140 -7.33 -1.89 -31.09
CA LEU A 140 -7.80 -1.93 -32.49
C LEU A 140 -7.67 -0.58 -33.20
N GLN A 141 -7.95 0.55 -32.49
CA GLN A 141 -7.94 1.88 -33.09
C GLN A 141 -6.60 2.62 -32.90
N GLY A 142 -5.65 2.07 -32.13
CA GLY A 142 -4.34 2.68 -31.89
C GLY A 142 -4.37 4.01 -31.12
N MET A 143 -5.46 4.28 -30.38
CA MET A 143 -5.60 5.53 -29.62
C MET A 143 -4.69 5.56 -28.40
N GLY A 144 -4.00 6.68 -28.18
CA GLY A 144 -3.19 6.88 -26.97
C GLY A 144 -4.07 7.12 -25.73
N TYR A 145 -3.47 6.96 -24.52
CA TYR A 145 -4.18 7.10 -23.24
C TYR A 145 -4.94 8.42 -23.08
N ASN A 146 -4.30 9.55 -23.48
CA ASN A 146 -4.92 10.87 -23.40
C ASN A 146 -6.12 11.00 -24.33
N ALA A 147 -6.00 10.50 -25.57
CA ALA A 147 -7.07 10.54 -26.55
C ALA A 147 -8.29 9.72 -26.09
N ILE A 148 -8.03 8.54 -25.49
CA ILE A 148 -9.08 7.70 -24.90
C ILE A 148 -9.75 8.42 -23.73
N ALA A 149 -8.97 8.99 -22.80
CA ALA A 149 -9.51 9.72 -21.66
C ALA A 149 -10.38 10.91 -22.10
N TYR A 150 -9.89 11.70 -23.08
CA TYR A 150 -10.64 12.80 -23.65
C TYR A 150 -11.96 12.33 -24.28
N ARG A 151 -11.93 11.28 -25.10
CA ARG A 151 -13.12 10.72 -25.75
C ARG A 151 -14.16 10.20 -24.76
N LEU A 152 -13.72 9.53 -23.67
CA LEU A 152 -14.64 9.08 -22.62
C LEU A 152 -15.30 10.25 -21.88
N ASN A 153 -14.56 11.34 -21.66
CA ASN A 153 -15.11 12.56 -21.06
C ASN A 153 -16.07 13.28 -22.01
N ASP A 154 -15.74 13.37 -23.29
CA ASP A 154 -16.60 13.95 -24.34
C ASP A 154 -17.93 13.19 -24.49
N MET A 155 -17.87 11.86 -24.40
CA MET A 155 -19.05 10.98 -24.37
C MET A 155 -19.82 11.04 -23.04
N HIS A 156 -19.39 11.86 -22.06
CA HIS A 156 -19.99 12.00 -20.72
C HIS A 156 -20.08 10.68 -19.95
N ILE A 157 -19.17 9.73 -20.22
CA ILE A 157 -19.10 8.47 -19.48
C ILE A 157 -18.54 8.74 -18.09
N PRO A 158 -19.27 8.40 -17.00
CA PRO A 158 -18.84 8.72 -15.66
C PRO A 158 -17.61 7.89 -15.23
N ALA A 159 -16.58 8.55 -14.73
CA ALA A 159 -15.51 7.92 -13.97
C ALA A 159 -15.93 7.78 -12.51
N ARG A 160 -15.35 6.83 -11.75
CA ARG A 160 -15.67 6.68 -10.31
C ARG A 160 -15.24 7.88 -9.46
N LYS A 161 -14.24 8.65 -9.92
CA LYS A 161 -13.77 9.87 -9.26
C LYS A 161 -13.43 10.91 -10.32
N GLY A 162 -14.11 12.04 -10.27
CA GLY A 162 -13.86 13.15 -11.17
C GLY A 162 -14.03 12.79 -12.64
N GLN A 163 -13.03 13.12 -13.45
CA GLN A 163 -13.00 12.84 -14.89
C GLN A 163 -11.99 11.75 -15.23
N TRP A 164 -12.13 11.14 -16.40
CA TRP A 164 -11.15 10.24 -16.96
C TRP A 164 -9.82 10.97 -17.19
N SER A 165 -8.72 10.30 -16.83
CA SER A 165 -7.35 10.79 -17.00
C SER A 165 -6.49 9.74 -17.69
N GLN A 166 -5.35 10.16 -18.23
CA GLN A 166 -4.34 9.26 -18.78
C GLN A 166 -4.00 8.13 -17.80
N THR A 167 -3.81 8.47 -16.52
CA THR A 167 -3.47 7.50 -15.48
C THR A 167 -4.58 6.48 -15.24
N SER A 168 -5.84 6.90 -15.27
CA SER A 168 -6.97 5.98 -15.09
C SER A 168 -7.08 4.97 -16.23
N VAL A 169 -6.89 5.43 -17.48
CA VAL A 169 -6.85 4.55 -18.66
C VAL A 169 -5.65 3.60 -18.61
N ALA A 170 -4.44 4.10 -18.33
CA ALA A 170 -3.24 3.27 -18.20
C ALA A 170 -3.40 2.20 -17.11
N ASN A 171 -3.99 2.55 -15.97
CA ASN A 171 -4.26 1.59 -14.90
C ASN A 171 -5.24 0.48 -15.32
N ILE A 172 -6.22 0.78 -16.18
CA ILE A 172 -7.13 -0.23 -16.72
C ILE A 172 -6.37 -1.16 -17.67
N LEU A 173 -5.65 -0.62 -18.65
CA LEU A 173 -4.95 -1.41 -19.67
C LEU A 173 -3.79 -2.27 -19.13
N THR A 174 -3.33 -2.00 -17.91
CA THR A 174 -2.22 -2.74 -17.28
C THR A 174 -2.63 -3.58 -16.07
N ASN A 175 -3.92 -3.78 -15.84
CA ASN A 175 -4.41 -4.49 -14.67
C ASN A 175 -4.96 -5.88 -15.00
N GLU A 176 -4.23 -6.94 -14.66
CA GLU A 176 -4.59 -8.34 -14.92
C GLU A 176 -5.88 -8.80 -14.23
N VAL A 177 -6.47 -7.97 -13.38
CA VAL A 177 -7.78 -8.26 -12.79
C VAL A 177 -8.86 -8.42 -13.86
N TYR A 178 -8.71 -7.77 -15.01
CA TYR A 178 -9.64 -7.87 -16.14
C TYR A 178 -9.56 -9.20 -16.88
N LEU A 179 -8.47 -9.96 -16.68
CA LEU A 179 -8.31 -11.37 -17.09
C LEU A 179 -8.83 -12.37 -16.03
N GLY A 180 -9.47 -11.91 -14.97
CA GLY A 180 -9.86 -12.78 -13.88
C GLY A 180 -8.73 -13.15 -12.92
N LYS A 181 -7.58 -12.47 -12.97
CA LYS A 181 -6.40 -12.77 -12.15
C LYS A 181 -6.25 -11.80 -10.98
N ILE A 182 -5.68 -12.26 -9.88
CA ILE A 182 -5.39 -11.45 -8.69
C ILE A 182 -3.88 -11.21 -8.60
N ARG A 183 -3.49 -9.93 -8.63
CA ARG A 183 -2.09 -9.52 -8.40
C ARG A 183 -1.79 -9.45 -6.92
N TRP A 184 -0.70 -10.05 -6.50
CA TRP A 184 -0.25 -10.03 -5.12
C TRP A 184 1.18 -9.52 -5.02
N ARG A 185 1.46 -8.63 -4.05
CA ARG A 185 2.79 -8.04 -3.79
C ARG A 185 3.40 -7.21 -4.93
N ARG A 186 2.60 -6.63 -5.81
CA ARG A 186 3.11 -5.73 -6.84
C ARG A 186 3.73 -4.45 -6.24
N GLU A 187 3.14 -3.92 -5.18
CA GLU A 187 3.62 -2.72 -4.50
C GLU A 187 3.80 -2.97 -2.99
N PRO A 188 4.77 -3.82 -2.60
CA PRO A 188 5.02 -4.06 -1.19
C PRO A 188 5.55 -2.80 -0.51
N VAL A 189 5.11 -2.58 0.73
CA VAL A 189 5.65 -1.52 1.57
C VAL A 189 6.99 -1.95 2.14
N LYS A 190 8.08 -1.35 1.68
CA LYS A 190 9.44 -1.55 2.21
C LYS A 190 9.82 -0.40 3.15
N ARG A 191 10.63 -0.72 4.16
CA ARG A 191 11.27 0.30 5.00
C ARG A 191 12.52 0.78 4.28
N VAL A 192 12.63 2.09 4.08
CA VAL A 192 13.80 2.74 3.48
C VAL A 192 14.33 3.79 4.44
N VAL A 193 15.64 3.98 4.45
CA VAL A 193 16.24 5.09 5.18
C VAL A 193 16.21 6.32 4.28
N LYS A 194 15.58 7.39 4.76
CA LYS A 194 15.57 8.68 4.08
C LYS A 194 16.03 9.73 5.12
N GLU A 195 17.11 10.45 4.80
CA GLU A 195 17.67 11.50 5.69
C GLU A 195 17.95 10.99 7.12
N GLY A 196 18.51 9.77 7.23
CA GLY A 196 18.80 9.13 8.52
C GLY A 196 17.58 8.58 9.27
N MET A 197 16.37 8.74 8.75
CA MET A 197 15.13 8.23 9.35
C MET A 197 14.54 7.07 8.55
N LEU A 198 13.99 6.08 9.29
CA LEU A 198 13.25 4.97 8.69
C LEU A 198 11.87 5.46 8.22
N SER A 199 11.66 5.47 6.92
CA SER A 199 10.37 5.76 6.29
C SER A 199 9.80 4.51 5.61
N LYS A 200 8.49 4.50 5.39
CA LYS A 200 7.80 3.45 4.63
C LYS A 200 7.56 3.94 3.21
N LYS A 201 8.08 3.21 2.21
CA LYS A 201 7.84 3.51 0.80
C LYS A 201 7.21 2.30 0.12
N ARG A 202 6.21 2.54 -0.76
CA ARG A 202 5.75 1.54 -1.71
C ARG A 202 6.75 1.48 -2.85
N ILE A 203 7.23 0.30 -3.15
CA ILE A 203 8.20 0.07 -4.23
C ILE A 203 7.55 -0.89 -5.20
N LEU A 204 7.56 -0.54 -6.48
CA LEU A 204 7.10 -1.44 -7.53
C LEU A 204 7.96 -2.70 -7.50
N ASN A 205 7.32 -3.85 -7.55
CA ASN A 205 7.96 -5.15 -7.61
C ASN A 205 7.58 -5.79 -8.94
N ASP A 206 8.55 -6.00 -9.80
CA ASP A 206 8.34 -6.62 -11.10
C ASP A 206 8.13 -8.14 -10.97
N ASP A 207 8.65 -8.75 -9.90
CA ASP A 207 8.47 -10.16 -9.53
C ASP A 207 7.27 -10.29 -8.55
N TYR A 208 6.07 -9.93 -9.00
CA TYR A 208 4.84 -10.09 -8.23
C TYR A 208 4.13 -11.41 -8.59
N GLU A 209 3.35 -11.91 -7.64
CA GLU A 209 2.63 -13.16 -7.78
C GLU A 209 1.27 -12.93 -8.46
N LEU A 210 0.92 -13.77 -9.43
CA LEU A 210 -0.39 -13.81 -10.08
C LEU A 210 -1.11 -15.08 -9.68
N TYR A 211 -2.35 -14.96 -9.24
CA TYR A 211 -3.23 -16.07 -8.88
C TYR A 211 -4.52 -16.01 -9.68
N GLU A 212 -5.10 -17.16 -9.98
CA GLU A 212 -6.44 -17.24 -10.55
C GLU A 212 -7.45 -16.64 -9.57
N GLY A 213 -8.18 -15.62 -10.04
CA GLY A 213 -9.22 -14.96 -9.27
C GLY A 213 -10.52 -15.76 -9.26
N ARG A 214 -11.33 -15.54 -8.23
CA ARG A 214 -12.69 -16.13 -8.14
C ARG A 214 -13.74 -15.29 -8.86
N HIS A 215 -13.34 -14.32 -9.66
CA HIS A 215 -14.22 -13.40 -10.37
C HIS A 215 -14.15 -13.65 -11.88
N GLU A 216 -15.20 -13.25 -12.56
CA GLU A 216 -15.31 -13.36 -14.00
C GLU A 216 -14.38 -12.35 -14.69
N ALA A 217 -13.72 -12.79 -15.77
CA ALA A 217 -12.92 -11.93 -16.63
C ALA A 217 -13.83 -11.01 -17.47
N ILE A 218 -13.42 -9.76 -17.66
CA ILE A 218 -14.11 -8.80 -18.57
C ILE A 218 -13.51 -8.86 -19.96
N ILE A 219 -12.21 -9.16 -20.07
CA ILE A 219 -11.42 -9.15 -21.29
C ILE A 219 -10.90 -10.56 -21.57
N THR A 220 -10.82 -10.94 -22.86
CA THR A 220 -10.20 -12.21 -23.26
C THR A 220 -8.67 -12.13 -23.25
N GLU A 221 -7.98 -13.29 -23.20
CA GLU A 221 -6.53 -13.33 -23.26
C GLU A 221 -5.98 -12.74 -24.57
N GLU A 222 -6.65 -12.98 -25.71
CA GLU A 222 -6.23 -12.42 -27.01
C GLU A 222 -6.26 -10.89 -27.01
N GLN A 223 -7.35 -10.29 -26.49
CA GLN A 223 -7.47 -8.83 -26.38
C GLN A 223 -6.41 -8.23 -25.47
N TRP A 224 -6.11 -8.92 -24.37
CA TRP A 224 -5.07 -8.53 -23.45
C TRP A 224 -3.69 -8.57 -24.09
N ASP A 225 -3.32 -9.69 -24.72
CA ASP A 225 -2.01 -9.90 -25.32
C ASP A 225 -1.75 -8.89 -26.43
N GLN A 226 -2.74 -8.61 -27.28
CA GLN A 226 -2.66 -7.57 -28.30
C GLN A 226 -2.32 -6.19 -27.68
N VAL A 227 -2.99 -5.83 -26.59
CA VAL A 227 -2.73 -4.56 -25.90
C VAL A 227 -1.34 -4.55 -25.26
N GLN A 228 -0.92 -5.65 -24.59
CA GLN A 228 0.41 -5.72 -23.97
C GLN A 228 1.55 -5.69 -25.00
N GLU A 229 1.36 -6.27 -26.17
CA GLU A 229 2.34 -6.18 -27.26
C GLU A 229 2.55 -4.73 -27.71
N ILE A 230 1.45 -3.97 -27.91
CA ILE A 230 1.51 -2.55 -28.25
C ILE A 230 2.21 -1.75 -27.13
N LEU A 231 1.85 -2.00 -25.87
CA LEU A 231 2.45 -1.34 -24.72
C LEU A 231 3.96 -1.58 -24.63
N ASN A 232 4.41 -2.79 -24.89
CA ASN A 232 5.82 -3.15 -24.86
C ASN A 232 6.61 -2.49 -26.01
N ARG A 233 6.04 -2.42 -27.20
CA ARG A 233 6.63 -1.66 -28.33
C ARG A 233 6.86 -0.20 -27.95
N HIS A 234 5.89 0.44 -27.30
CA HIS A 234 5.98 1.84 -26.89
C HIS A 234 7.00 2.07 -25.76
N LYS A 235 7.23 1.11 -24.87
CA LYS A 235 8.27 1.22 -23.81
C LYS A 235 9.69 1.32 -24.39
N HIS A 236 9.96 0.65 -25.49
CA HIS A 236 11.29 0.66 -26.12
C HIS A 236 11.61 1.95 -26.89
N THR A 237 10.60 2.79 -27.18
CA THR A 237 10.80 4.03 -27.96
C THR A 237 11.05 5.28 -27.12
N SER A 238 11.01 5.24 -25.79
CA SER A 238 11.04 6.43 -24.93
C SER A 238 12.29 6.59 -24.05
N ASN A 239 13.47 6.16 -24.50
CA ASN A 239 14.74 6.49 -23.83
C ASN A 239 15.37 7.77 -24.41
N HIS A 240 14.73 8.92 -24.19
CA HIS A 240 15.35 10.23 -24.38
C HIS A 240 15.76 10.80 -23.02
N THR A 241 16.90 10.34 -22.47
CA THR A 241 17.51 10.89 -21.27
C THR A 241 18.46 12.07 -21.53
N GLU A 242 18.80 12.36 -22.79
CA GLU A 242 19.56 13.56 -23.14
C GLU A 242 18.89 14.26 -24.33
N ARG A 243 18.22 15.36 -24.03
CA ARG A 243 17.64 16.26 -25.03
C ARG A 243 18.75 17.12 -25.67
N GLN A 244 19.56 16.55 -26.52
CA GLN A 244 20.03 17.34 -27.64
C GLN A 244 18.93 17.37 -28.69
N LEU A 245 18.38 18.54 -28.92
CA LEU A 245 17.39 18.77 -29.99
C LEU A 245 18.07 18.48 -31.36
N LYS A 246 18.04 17.22 -31.78
CA LYS A 246 18.52 16.80 -33.11
C LYS A 246 17.58 17.25 -34.23
N ASN A 247 16.36 17.63 -33.91
CA ASN A 247 15.37 18.11 -34.86
C ASN A 247 14.96 19.54 -34.49
N PRO A 248 15.32 20.57 -35.28
CA PRO A 248 14.95 21.96 -35.01
C PRO A 248 13.44 22.22 -35.09
N PHE A 249 12.66 21.29 -35.65
CA PHE A 249 11.21 21.38 -35.76
C PHE A 249 10.46 20.62 -34.67
N ALA A 250 11.15 20.03 -33.69
CA ALA A 250 10.52 19.31 -32.58
C ALA A 250 9.67 20.27 -31.74
N GLY A 251 8.36 20.01 -31.65
CA GLY A 251 7.39 20.81 -30.94
C GLY A 251 6.78 21.98 -31.76
N VAL A 252 7.16 22.15 -33.01
CA VAL A 252 6.62 23.20 -33.92
C VAL A 252 5.74 22.57 -35.00
N LEU A 253 5.96 21.32 -35.37
CA LEU A 253 5.14 20.62 -36.34
C LEU A 253 4.01 19.84 -35.66
N TYR A 254 2.79 20.10 -36.06
CA TYR A 254 1.59 19.42 -35.64
C TYR A 254 0.94 18.72 -36.84
N CYS A 255 0.45 17.50 -36.61
CA CYS A 255 -0.33 16.79 -37.60
C CYS A 255 -1.75 17.38 -37.65
N GLU A 256 -2.21 17.76 -38.82
CA GLU A 256 -3.57 18.31 -39.02
C GLU A 256 -4.68 17.29 -38.72
N LYS A 257 -4.35 15.97 -38.72
CA LYS A 257 -5.31 14.88 -38.56
C LYS A 257 -5.31 14.29 -37.13
N CYS A 258 -4.31 14.53 -36.29
CA CYS A 258 -4.20 14.01 -34.93
C CYS A 258 -3.70 15.06 -33.93
#